data_615e12b8004f3d124b74afdea015c420
#
_entry.id   615e12b8004f3d124b74afdea015c420
#
_cell.length_a   1.000
_cell.length_b   1.000
_cell.length_c   1.000
_cell.angle_alpha   90.00
_cell.angle_beta   90.00
_cell.angle_gamma   90.00
#
_symmetry.space_group_name_H-M   'P 1'
#
loop_
_entity.id
_entity.type
_entity.pdbx_description
1 polymer ?
#
loop_
_entity_poly.entity_id
_entity_poly.type
_entity_poly.pdbx_seq_one_letter_code
_entity_poly.pdbx_strand_id
1 'polypeptide(L)'
;MIAQGAGLLTIVMAIATWRAEKRRWLRILAFAALGTVIAQGILGGITVLFYLPPAVSSAHAALAQTFFCIAVAMALFTGRNWVEEHPRVEFDSRTPSLFPLTLLSIFVLYVQLILGAMFRHHGLSWWPHVANAVIVSFVLGWTVVRALSVYSNVDAVRRPAILMLSLVIAQLCLGFTAFLTRVAWGRDSIQPELPMVISTVAHVAVGALLLATTLILAIQVWRHVPAAVKERVPQAQGDPSAA
;
A
#
# COMPACT_ATOMS: atom_id res chain seq x y z
N MET A 1 12.98 -21.91 -6.00
CA MET A 1 11.73 -22.68 -5.89
C MET A 1 10.51 -21.80 -5.56
N ILE A 2 10.47 -20.99 -4.48
CA ILE A 2 9.30 -20.14 -4.12
C ILE A 2 8.96 -19.14 -5.24
N ALA A 3 9.95 -18.43 -5.79
CA ALA A 3 9.72 -17.44 -6.87
C ALA A 3 9.16 -18.09 -8.14
N GLN A 4 9.60 -19.31 -8.47
CA GLN A 4 9.07 -20.07 -9.62
C GLN A 4 7.59 -20.45 -9.40
N GLY A 5 7.24 -20.85 -8.17
CA GLY A 5 5.86 -21.13 -7.78
C GLY A 5 4.97 -19.90 -7.91
N ALA A 6 5.43 -18.74 -7.43
CA ALA A 6 4.70 -17.48 -7.57
C ALA A 6 4.49 -17.09 -9.04
N GLY A 7 5.53 -17.26 -9.88
CA GLY A 7 5.43 -17.02 -11.33
C GLY A 7 4.39 -17.92 -12.00
N LEU A 8 4.44 -19.23 -11.73
CA LEU A 8 3.49 -20.20 -12.28
C LEU A 8 2.05 -19.90 -11.85
N LEU A 9 1.82 -19.62 -10.56
CA LEU A 9 0.50 -19.26 -10.04
C LEU A 9 -0.03 -17.97 -10.68
N THR A 10 0.85 -16.99 -10.96
CA THR A 10 0.45 -15.76 -11.65
C THR A 10 0.04 -16.01 -13.09
N ILE A 11 0.73 -16.90 -13.80
CA ILE A 11 0.32 -17.32 -15.15
C ILE A 11 -1.05 -17.99 -15.12
N VAL A 12 -1.25 -18.94 -14.21
CA VAL A 12 -2.56 -19.62 -14.04
C VAL A 12 -3.66 -18.61 -13.72
N MET A 13 -3.40 -17.69 -12.79
CA MET A 13 -4.35 -16.62 -12.44
C MET A 13 -4.68 -15.74 -13.65
N ALA A 14 -3.69 -15.32 -14.44
CA ALA A 14 -3.90 -14.49 -15.61
C ALA A 14 -4.76 -15.20 -16.68
N ILE A 15 -4.47 -16.48 -16.96
CA ILE A 15 -5.24 -17.29 -17.90
C ILE A 15 -6.67 -17.53 -17.40
N ALA A 16 -6.84 -17.87 -16.12
CA ALA A 16 -8.15 -18.09 -15.51
C ALA A 16 -8.99 -16.81 -15.56
N THR A 17 -8.40 -15.67 -15.18
CA THR A 17 -9.08 -14.37 -15.24
C THR A 17 -9.45 -14.00 -16.68
N TRP A 18 -8.56 -14.22 -17.64
CA TRP A 18 -8.83 -13.95 -19.05
C TRP A 18 -10.02 -14.76 -19.59
N ARG A 19 -10.16 -16.02 -19.18
CA ARG A 19 -11.22 -16.93 -19.64
C ARG A 19 -12.55 -16.70 -18.92
N ALA A 20 -12.51 -16.49 -17.60
CA ALA A 20 -13.72 -16.47 -16.76
C ALA A 20 -14.30 -15.07 -16.55
N GLU A 21 -13.47 -14.02 -16.57
CA GLU A 21 -13.86 -12.67 -16.19
C GLU A 21 -14.34 -11.86 -17.39
N LYS A 22 -15.49 -11.18 -17.26
CA LYS A 22 -16.05 -10.32 -18.33
C LYS A 22 -15.57 -8.86 -18.22
N ARG A 23 -15.19 -8.40 -17.04
CA ARG A 23 -14.71 -7.04 -16.76
C ARG A 23 -13.33 -6.82 -17.39
N ARG A 24 -13.26 -6.03 -18.47
CA ARG A 24 -12.01 -5.80 -19.23
C ARG A 24 -10.86 -5.26 -18.36
N TRP A 25 -11.17 -4.32 -17.47
CA TRP A 25 -10.17 -3.73 -16.59
C TRP A 25 -9.52 -4.76 -15.64
N LEU A 26 -10.28 -5.76 -15.18
CA LEU A 26 -9.76 -6.81 -14.32
C LEU A 26 -8.83 -7.79 -15.06
N ARG A 27 -9.12 -8.07 -16.35
CA ARG A 27 -8.21 -8.80 -17.23
C ARG A 27 -6.90 -8.02 -17.42
N ILE A 28 -6.96 -6.70 -17.63
CA ILE A 28 -5.78 -5.84 -17.74
C ILE A 28 -4.97 -5.90 -16.44
N LEU A 29 -5.62 -5.86 -15.27
CA LEU A 29 -4.96 -5.95 -13.97
C LEU A 29 -4.24 -7.31 -13.80
N ALA A 30 -4.85 -8.42 -14.25
CA ALA A 30 -4.23 -9.74 -14.23
C ALA A 30 -2.98 -9.83 -15.13
N PHE A 31 -3.02 -9.23 -16.32
CA PHE A 31 -1.85 -9.12 -17.19
C PHE A 31 -0.79 -8.15 -16.64
N ALA A 32 -1.19 -7.09 -15.95
CA ALA A 32 -0.26 -6.22 -15.23
C ALA A 32 0.47 -6.98 -14.12
N ALA A 33 -0.23 -7.85 -13.36
CA ALA A 33 0.40 -8.74 -12.39
C ALA A 33 1.44 -9.65 -13.04
N LEU A 34 1.11 -10.24 -14.18
CA LEU A 34 2.06 -11.07 -14.93
C LEU A 34 3.28 -10.27 -15.43
N GLY A 35 3.06 -9.06 -15.95
CA GLY A 35 4.14 -8.15 -16.35
C GLY A 35 5.05 -7.78 -15.17
N THR A 36 4.50 -7.53 -13.98
CA THR A 36 5.30 -7.25 -12.79
C THR A 36 6.14 -8.45 -12.35
N VAL A 37 5.61 -9.67 -12.44
CA VAL A 37 6.38 -10.92 -12.12
C VAL A 37 7.51 -11.14 -13.11
N ILE A 38 7.30 -10.88 -14.39
CA ILE A 38 8.37 -10.97 -15.40
C ILE A 38 9.46 -9.93 -15.10
N ALA A 39 9.08 -8.67 -14.86
CA ALA A 39 10.01 -7.61 -14.49
C ALA A 39 10.75 -7.94 -13.18
N GLN A 40 10.06 -8.56 -12.19
CA GLN A 40 10.67 -9.07 -10.96
C GLN A 40 11.76 -10.09 -11.21
N GLY A 41 11.52 -11.03 -12.12
CA GLY A 41 12.53 -12.03 -12.54
C GLY A 41 13.76 -11.37 -13.16
N ILE A 42 13.55 -10.38 -14.04
CA ILE A 42 14.64 -9.64 -14.70
C ILE A 42 15.45 -8.85 -13.67
N LEU A 43 14.78 -8.04 -12.83
CA LEU A 43 15.44 -7.26 -11.78
C LEU A 43 16.16 -8.16 -10.78
N GLY A 44 15.55 -9.29 -10.38
CA GLY A 44 16.18 -10.27 -9.51
C GLY A 44 17.43 -10.87 -10.12
N GLY A 45 17.42 -11.21 -11.42
CA GLY A 45 18.61 -11.65 -12.15
C GLY A 45 19.71 -10.59 -12.17
N ILE A 46 19.37 -9.34 -12.47
CA ILE A 46 20.32 -8.21 -12.46
C ILE A 46 20.93 -8.00 -11.06
N THR A 47 20.12 -8.10 -9.98
CA THR A 47 20.65 -7.97 -8.62
C THR A 47 21.74 -9.01 -8.30
N VAL A 48 21.58 -10.23 -8.78
CA VAL A 48 22.57 -11.31 -8.57
C VAL A 48 23.80 -11.11 -9.44
N LEU A 49 23.62 -10.82 -10.73
CA LEU A 49 24.70 -10.69 -11.71
C LEU A 49 25.63 -9.48 -11.42
N PHE A 50 25.09 -8.40 -10.89
CA PHE A 50 25.82 -7.15 -10.64
C PHE A 50 26.06 -6.86 -9.13
N TYR A 51 26.05 -7.89 -8.28
CA TYR A 51 26.40 -7.80 -6.87
C TYR A 51 25.56 -6.76 -6.08
N LEU A 52 24.22 -6.82 -6.24
CA LEU A 52 23.25 -6.04 -5.47
C LEU A 52 23.37 -4.49 -5.63
N PRO A 53 23.34 -3.93 -6.85
CA PRO A 53 23.35 -2.48 -6.99
C PRO A 53 22.20 -1.84 -6.22
N PRO A 54 22.42 -0.79 -5.42
CA PRO A 54 21.40 -0.22 -4.51
C PRO A 54 20.09 0.18 -5.22
N ALA A 55 20.19 0.85 -6.36
CA ALA A 55 19.03 1.30 -7.13
C ALA A 55 18.21 0.13 -7.68
N VAL A 56 18.88 -0.89 -8.26
CA VAL A 56 18.22 -2.07 -8.84
C VAL A 56 17.58 -2.93 -7.74
N SER A 57 18.29 -3.15 -6.63
CA SER A 57 17.79 -3.90 -5.48
C SER A 57 16.59 -3.22 -4.83
N SER A 58 16.61 -1.89 -4.73
CA SER A 58 15.48 -1.11 -4.22
C SER A 58 14.29 -1.12 -5.17
N ALA A 59 14.53 -1.03 -6.49
CA ALA A 59 13.48 -1.17 -7.50
C ALA A 59 12.84 -2.56 -7.48
N HIS A 60 13.66 -3.63 -7.33
CA HIS A 60 13.16 -5.00 -7.17
C HIS A 60 12.27 -5.12 -5.92
N ALA A 61 12.67 -4.55 -4.78
CA ALA A 61 11.86 -4.53 -3.56
C ALA A 61 10.54 -3.75 -3.75
N ALA A 62 10.57 -2.58 -4.39
CA ALA A 62 9.38 -1.77 -4.66
C ALA A 62 8.41 -2.49 -5.61
N LEU A 63 8.93 -3.12 -6.66
CA LEU A 63 8.11 -3.87 -7.62
C LEU A 63 7.47 -5.10 -6.97
N ALA A 64 8.15 -5.78 -6.03
CA ALA A 64 7.57 -6.89 -5.26
C ALA A 64 6.33 -6.45 -4.46
N GLN A 65 6.39 -5.26 -3.83
CA GLN A 65 5.25 -4.70 -3.11
C GLN A 65 4.12 -4.29 -4.04
N THR A 66 4.45 -3.75 -5.22
CA THR A 66 3.47 -3.44 -6.26
C THR A 66 2.74 -4.70 -6.71
N PHE A 67 3.47 -5.78 -7.00
CA PHE A 67 2.88 -7.08 -7.33
C PHE A 67 1.95 -7.59 -6.22
N PHE A 68 2.40 -7.52 -4.96
CA PHE A 68 1.60 -7.93 -3.81
C PHE A 68 0.30 -7.11 -3.70
N CYS A 69 0.37 -5.80 -3.89
CA CYS A 69 -0.80 -4.92 -3.92
C CYS A 69 -1.77 -5.27 -5.06
N ILE A 70 -1.26 -5.59 -6.26
CA ILE A 70 -2.09 -6.03 -7.38
C ILE A 70 -2.79 -7.36 -7.05
N ALA A 71 -2.07 -8.31 -6.48
CA ALA A 71 -2.64 -9.61 -6.08
C ALA A 71 -3.75 -9.44 -5.01
N VAL A 72 -3.54 -8.59 -4.01
CA VAL A 72 -4.55 -8.26 -3.00
C VAL A 72 -5.77 -7.56 -3.61
N ALA A 73 -5.56 -6.60 -4.52
CA ALA A 73 -6.65 -5.94 -5.23
C ALA A 73 -7.45 -6.94 -6.10
N MET A 74 -6.77 -7.85 -6.80
CA MET A 74 -7.41 -8.93 -7.57
C MET A 74 -8.27 -9.81 -6.67
N ALA A 75 -7.74 -10.25 -5.51
CA ALA A 75 -8.49 -11.05 -4.55
C ALA A 75 -9.73 -10.32 -4.02
N LEU A 76 -9.60 -9.02 -3.75
CA LEU A 76 -10.72 -8.19 -3.31
C LEU A 76 -11.80 -8.07 -4.39
N PHE A 77 -11.42 -7.74 -5.63
CA PHE A 77 -12.35 -7.51 -6.74
C PHE A 77 -13.04 -8.77 -7.27
N THR A 78 -12.45 -9.95 -7.04
CA THR A 78 -13.04 -11.26 -7.38
C THR A 78 -13.75 -11.91 -6.20
N GLY A 79 -13.63 -11.37 -5.00
CA GLY A 79 -14.28 -11.87 -3.79
C GLY A 79 -15.82 -11.78 -3.88
N ARG A 80 -16.52 -12.75 -3.24
CA ARG A 80 -17.99 -12.81 -3.24
C ARG A 80 -18.63 -11.52 -2.77
N ASN A 81 -18.14 -10.96 -1.67
CA ASN A 81 -18.67 -9.70 -1.11
C ASN A 81 -18.55 -8.52 -2.09
N TRP A 82 -17.51 -8.50 -2.93
CA TRP A 82 -17.39 -7.47 -3.94
C TRP A 82 -18.37 -7.63 -5.10
N VAL A 83 -18.67 -8.88 -5.48
CA VAL A 83 -19.50 -9.20 -6.65
C VAL A 83 -20.99 -9.21 -6.31
N GLU A 84 -21.36 -9.76 -5.15
CA GLU A 84 -22.75 -10.03 -4.76
C GLU A 84 -23.35 -8.91 -3.88
N GLU A 85 -22.55 -8.20 -3.08
CA GLU A 85 -23.07 -7.18 -2.17
C GLU A 85 -23.20 -5.82 -2.84
N HIS A 86 -24.35 -5.18 -2.63
CA HIS A 86 -24.54 -3.78 -3.00
C HIS A 86 -23.86 -2.88 -1.95
N PRO A 87 -23.07 -1.89 -2.38
CA PRO A 87 -22.38 -1.01 -1.44
C PRO A 87 -23.40 -0.15 -0.67
N ARG A 88 -23.23 -0.10 0.67
CA ARG A 88 -23.86 0.95 1.47
C ARG A 88 -23.08 2.24 1.20
N VAL A 89 -23.74 3.25 0.65
CA VAL A 89 -23.10 4.51 0.24
C VAL A 89 -23.40 5.58 1.28
N GLU A 90 -22.34 6.19 1.83
CA GLU A 90 -22.38 7.38 2.67
C GLU A 90 -21.56 8.49 2.02
N PHE A 91 -22.15 9.66 1.81
CA PHE A 91 -21.44 10.77 1.15
C PHE A 91 -20.53 11.53 2.14
N ASP A 92 -19.29 11.74 1.73
CA ASP A 92 -18.31 12.53 2.50
C ASP A 92 -18.34 14.00 2.10
N SER A 93 -18.89 14.83 2.99
CA SER A 93 -18.95 16.29 2.83
C SER A 93 -17.76 17.02 3.46
N ARG A 94 -16.82 16.32 4.07
CA ARG A 94 -15.69 16.90 4.81
C ARG A 94 -14.54 17.30 3.90
N THR A 95 -13.72 18.23 4.36
CA THR A 95 -12.52 18.71 3.64
C THR A 95 -11.27 18.49 4.49
N PRO A 96 -10.25 17.76 4.00
CA PRO A 96 -10.30 16.90 2.81
C PRO A 96 -11.22 15.70 3.03
N SER A 97 -11.81 15.16 1.96
CA SER A 97 -12.58 13.91 2.04
C SER A 97 -11.68 12.72 2.34
N LEU A 98 -12.26 11.62 2.81
CA LEU A 98 -11.48 10.45 3.26
C LEU A 98 -10.70 9.77 2.11
N PHE A 99 -11.27 9.76 0.89
CA PHE A 99 -10.61 9.11 -0.25
C PHE A 99 -9.23 9.73 -0.60
N PRO A 100 -9.06 11.04 -0.78
CA PRO A 100 -7.74 11.66 -0.95
C PRO A 100 -6.77 11.38 0.20
N LEU A 101 -7.25 11.30 1.45
CA LEU A 101 -6.40 10.93 2.59
C LEU A 101 -5.87 9.50 2.47
N THR A 102 -6.69 8.56 2.00
CA THR A 102 -6.21 7.19 1.76
C THR A 102 -5.20 7.12 0.63
N LEU A 103 -5.37 7.91 -0.44
CA LEU A 103 -4.39 8.01 -1.51
C LEU A 103 -3.07 8.63 -1.03
N LEU A 104 -3.15 9.68 -0.22
CA LEU A 104 -1.96 10.28 0.40
C LEU A 104 -1.25 9.26 1.32
N SER A 105 -2.01 8.46 2.07
CA SER A 105 -1.46 7.38 2.91
C SER A 105 -0.69 6.35 2.09
N ILE A 106 -1.23 5.91 0.95
CA ILE A 106 -0.54 5.00 0.03
C ILE A 106 0.74 5.64 -0.50
N PHE A 107 0.68 6.89 -0.92
CA PHE A 107 1.83 7.62 -1.46
C PHE A 107 2.97 7.73 -0.46
N VAL A 108 2.70 8.21 0.76
CA VAL A 108 3.76 8.37 1.78
C VAL A 108 4.33 7.03 2.25
N LEU A 109 3.49 5.96 2.29
CA LEU A 109 3.96 4.60 2.54
C LEU A 109 4.86 4.07 1.43
N TYR A 110 4.54 4.37 0.17
CA TYR A 110 5.36 3.92 -0.95
C TYR A 110 6.72 4.65 -0.97
N VAL A 111 6.74 5.94 -0.63
CA VAL A 111 7.99 6.68 -0.40
C VAL A 111 8.78 6.06 0.76
N GLN A 112 8.11 5.72 1.88
CA GLN A 112 8.74 5.07 3.04
C GLN A 112 9.39 3.74 2.67
N LEU A 113 8.73 2.95 1.85
CA LEU A 113 9.23 1.68 1.34
C LEU A 113 10.51 1.88 0.52
N ILE A 114 10.50 2.84 -0.41
CA ILE A 114 11.69 3.15 -1.24
C ILE A 114 12.86 3.61 -0.37
N LEU A 115 12.62 4.54 0.56
CA LEU A 115 13.65 5.02 1.49
C LEU A 115 14.22 3.88 2.35
N GLY A 116 13.37 2.97 2.84
CA GLY A 116 13.78 1.79 3.59
C GLY A 116 14.60 0.80 2.76
N ALA A 117 14.20 0.57 1.52
CA ALA A 117 14.93 -0.29 0.59
C ALA A 117 16.30 0.32 0.24
N MET A 118 16.36 1.62 -0.06
CA MET A 118 17.60 2.32 -0.32
C MET A 118 18.56 2.29 0.89
N PHE A 119 18.03 2.46 2.11
CA PHE A 119 18.82 2.29 3.32
C PHE A 119 19.34 0.86 3.46
N ARG A 120 18.47 -0.15 3.27
CA ARG A 120 18.84 -1.57 3.37
C ARG A 120 19.97 -1.95 2.40
N HIS A 121 19.96 -1.41 1.20
CA HIS A 121 20.91 -1.70 0.13
C HIS A 121 22.08 -0.68 0.06
N HIS A 122 22.32 0.08 1.12
CA HIS A 122 23.44 1.03 1.23
C HIS A 122 23.41 2.19 0.20
N GLY A 123 22.25 2.48 -0.39
CA GLY A 123 22.06 3.60 -1.32
C GLY A 123 21.80 4.94 -0.60
N LEU A 124 21.28 4.91 0.64
CA LEU A 124 21.03 6.07 1.49
C LEU A 124 21.37 5.76 2.94
N SER A 125 21.61 6.83 3.72
CA SER A 125 21.71 6.72 5.18
C SER A 125 20.33 6.43 5.82
N TRP A 126 20.30 6.12 7.11
CA TRP A 126 19.07 5.74 7.84
C TRP A 126 18.11 6.90 8.10
N TRP A 127 18.60 8.13 8.20
CA TRP A 127 17.82 9.28 8.68
C TRP A 127 16.66 9.68 7.76
N PRO A 128 16.71 9.63 6.40
CA PRO A 128 15.57 9.97 5.56
C PRO A 128 14.39 9.01 5.79
N HIS A 129 14.68 7.72 5.99
CA HIS A 129 13.67 6.72 6.30
C HIS A 129 13.00 7.00 7.66
N VAL A 130 13.78 7.34 8.69
CA VAL A 130 13.26 7.66 10.03
C VAL A 130 12.48 8.99 10.02
N ALA A 131 12.98 10.01 9.35
CA ALA A 131 12.29 11.30 9.22
C ALA A 131 10.93 11.13 8.50
N ASN A 132 10.90 10.38 7.39
CA ASN A 132 9.64 10.13 6.69
C ASN A 132 8.67 9.24 7.51
N ALA A 133 9.17 8.39 8.42
CA ALA A 133 8.30 7.59 9.29
C ALA A 133 7.41 8.46 10.19
N VAL A 134 7.86 9.65 10.58
CA VAL A 134 7.05 10.63 11.33
C VAL A 134 5.89 11.12 10.47
N ILE A 135 6.17 11.49 9.20
CA ILE A 135 5.14 11.94 8.24
C ILE A 135 4.12 10.82 8.00
N VAL A 136 4.61 9.60 7.76
CA VAL A 136 3.76 8.41 7.58
C VAL A 136 2.87 8.19 8.79
N SER A 137 3.43 8.22 10.01
CA SER A 137 2.66 8.00 11.24
C SER A 137 1.56 9.05 11.42
N PHE A 138 1.85 10.32 11.12
CA PHE A 138 0.86 11.38 11.18
C PHE A 138 -0.26 11.19 10.14
N VAL A 139 0.09 10.96 8.87
CA VAL A 139 -0.90 10.82 7.77
C VAL A 139 -1.78 9.59 7.99
N LEU A 140 -1.18 8.45 8.36
CA LEU A 140 -1.93 7.23 8.62
C LEU A 140 -2.81 7.37 9.86
N GLY A 141 -2.28 7.97 10.93
CA GLY A 141 -3.04 8.27 12.15
C GLY A 141 -4.25 9.15 11.85
N TRP A 142 -4.07 10.22 11.07
CA TRP A 142 -5.17 11.08 10.64
C TRP A 142 -6.21 10.31 9.83
N THR A 143 -5.78 9.48 8.87
CA THR A 143 -6.69 8.66 8.06
C THR A 143 -7.48 7.69 8.92
N VAL A 144 -6.83 6.99 9.87
CA VAL A 144 -7.48 6.06 10.79
C VAL A 144 -8.49 6.78 11.69
N VAL A 145 -8.08 7.88 12.33
CA VAL A 145 -8.99 8.67 13.19
C VAL A 145 -10.20 9.13 12.39
N ARG A 146 -10.00 9.65 11.17
CA ARG A 146 -11.11 10.06 10.30
C ARG A 146 -12.03 8.89 9.95
N ALA A 147 -11.48 7.74 9.56
CA ALA A 147 -12.26 6.56 9.21
C ALA A 147 -13.07 6.03 10.40
N LEU A 148 -12.47 5.94 11.58
CA LEU A 148 -13.13 5.37 12.76
C LEU A 148 -14.08 6.32 13.47
N SER A 149 -13.82 7.65 13.45
CA SER A 149 -14.71 8.62 14.10
C SER A 149 -15.95 8.97 13.28
N VAL A 150 -15.88 8.85 11.94
CA VAL A 150 -16.96 9.29 11.04
C VAL A 150 -17.70 8.11 10.41
N TYR A 151 -17.00 7.05 10.04
CA TYR A 151 -17.53 5.92 9.25
C TYR A 151 -17.45 4.59 10.00
N SER A 152 -17.52 4.63 11.34
CA SER A 152 -17.47 3.42 12.19
C SER A 152 -18.65 2.46 11.98
N ASN A 153 -19.76 2.93 11.45
CA ASN A 153 -20.95 2.16 11.07
C ASN A 153 -20.81 1.46 9.69
N VAL A 154 -19.78 1.80 8.91
CA VAL A 154 -19.47 1.14 7.62
C VAL A 154 -18.40 0.09 7.85
N ASP A 155 -18.81 -1.16 8.04
CA ASP A 155 -17.89 -2.28 8.33
C ASP A 155 -16.78 -2.43 7.29
N ALA A 156 -17.08 -2.19 6.03
CA ALA A 156 -16.10 -2.24 4.94
C ALA A 156 -14.95 -1.21 5.09
N VAL A 157 -15.20 -0.10 5.80
CA VAL A 157 -14.20 0.92 6.13
C VAL A 157 -13.60 0.68 7.51
N ARG A 158 -14.45 0.36 8.50
CA ARG A 158 -14.03 0.17 9.89
C ARG A 158 -12.99 -0.93 10.07
N ARG A 159 -13.24 -2.12 9.49
CA ARG A 159 -12.35 -3.28 9.65
C ARG A 159 -10.93 -3.03 9.13
N PRO A 160 -10.73 -2.59 7.88
CA PRO A 160 -9.38 -2.27 7.41
C PRO A 160 -8.75 -1.08 8.14
N ALA A 161 -9.53 -0.10 8.65
CA ALA A 161 -9.00 1.00 9.44
C ALA A 161 -8.46 0.53 10.82
N ILE A 162 -9.16 -0.39 11.50
CA ILE A 162 -8.67 -1.00 12.75
C ILE A 162 -7.40 -1.82 12.49
N LEU A 163 -7.40 -2.64 11.43
CA LEU A 163 -6.22 -3.42 11.05
C LEU A 163 -5.04 -2.51 10.72
N MET A 164 -5.27 -1.42 9.98
CA MET A 164 -4.25 -0.42 9.65
C MET A 164 -3.65 0.20 10.92
N LEU A 165 -4.47 0.56 11.92
CA LEU A 165 -3.99 1.06 13.22
C LEU A 165 -3.07 0.06 13.92
N SER A 166 -3.52 -1.20 14.01
CA SER A 166 -2.74 -2.28 14.65
C SER A 166 -1.41 -2.50 13.93
N LEU A 167 -1.42 -2.48 12.59
CA LEU A 167 -0.21 -2.64 11.78
C LEU A 167 0.73 -1.44 11.89
N VAL A 168 0.22 -0.21 12.01
CA VAL A 168 1.07 0.99 12.25
C VAL A 168 1.80 0.85 13.60
N ILE A 169 1.10 0.47 14.66
CA ILE A 169 1.72 0.27 15.98
C ILE A 169 2.79 -0.82 15.90
N ALA A 170 2.46 -1.98 15.33
CA ALA A 170 3.42 -3.06 15.14
C ALA A 170 4.63 -2.63 14.30
N GLN A 171 4.41 -1.85 13.25
CA GLN A 171 5.45 -1.35 12.35
C GLN A 171 6.41 -0.40 13.06
N LEU A 172 5.91 0.48 13.94
CA LEU A 172 6.75 1.37 14.74
C LEU A 172 7.60 0.58 15.76
N CYS A 173 7.01 -0.39 16.46
CA CYS A 173 7.74 -1.26 17.38
C CYS A 173 8.83 -2.07 16.65
N LEU A 174 8.49 -2.69 15.52
CA LEU A 174 9.45 -3.47 14.72
C LEU A 174 10.51 -2.57 14.08
N GLY A 175 10.14 -1.36 13.64
CA GLY A 175 11.09 -0.39 13.10
C GLY A 175 12.10 0.07 14.13
N PHE A 176 11.64 0.33 15.35
CA PHE A 176 12.53 0.66 16.48
C PHE A 176 13.47 -0.51 16.82
N THR A 177 12.93 -1.74 16.89
CA THR A 177 13.75 -2.94 17.16
C THR A 177 14.78 -3.16 16.04
N ALA A 178 14.35 -3.02 14.77
CA ALA A 178 15.26 -3.13 13.63
C ALA A 178 16.35 -2.04 13.64
N PHE A 179 16.01 -0.82 14.07
CA PHE A 179 16.99 0.25 14.24
C PHE A 179 18.02 -0.10 15.33
N LEU A 180 17.57 -0.56 16.50
CA LEU A 180 18.48 -0.95 17.59
C LEU A 180 19.41 -2.08 17.15
N THR A 181 18.88 -3.15 16.56
CA THR A 181 19.67 -4.32 16.18
C THR A 181 20.60 -4.07 15.00
N ARG A 182 20.28 -3.16 14.09
CA ARG A 182 21.08 -2.91 12.89
C ARG A 182 22.02 -1.71 13.04
N VAL A 183 21.56 -0.62 13.66
CA VAL A 183 22.28 0.66 13.68
C VAL A 183 23.00 0.87 14.99
N ALA A 184 22.38 0.52 16.14
CA ALA A 184 22.96 0.76 17.44
C ALA A 184 23.89 -0.40 17.88
N TRP A 185 23.45 -1.65 17.75
CA TRP A 185 24.19 -2.82 18.27
C TRP A 185 24.93 -3.61 17.20
N GLY A 186 24.35 -3.75 16.01
CA GLY A 186 24.89 -4.58 14.92
C GLY A 186 25.79 -3.84 13.93
N ARG A 187 26.19 -2.59 14.23
CA ARG A 187 26.95 -1.74 13.30
C ARG A 187 28.29 -2.35 12.89
N ASP A 188 28.96 -2.98 13.82
CA ASP A 188 30.31 -3.55 13.65
C ASP A 188 30.30 -5.08 13.45
N SER A 189 29.11 -5.69 13.33
CA SER A 189 28.99 -7.13 13.12
C SER A 189 29.40 -7.52 11.70
N ILE A 190 30.37 -8.43 11.59
CA ILE A 190 30.88 -8.96 10.29
C ILE A 190 29.78 -9.74 9.56
N GLN A 191 28.91 -10.44 10.29
CA GLN A 191 27.77 -11.19 9.77
C GLN A 191 26.49 -10.70 10.43
N PRO A 192 25.33 -10.71 9.70
CA PRO A 192 24.05 -10.35 10.29
C PRO A 192 23.68 -11.30 11.43
N GLU A 193 23.48 -10.75 12.63
CA GLU A 193 23.04 -11.51 13.80
C GLU A 193 21.56 -11.89 13.68
N LEU A 194 21.16 -13.01 14.29
CA LEU A 194 19.79 -13.52 14.22
C LEU A 194 18.73 -12.48 14.66
N PRO A 195 18.88 -11.70 15.75
CA PRO A 195 17.92 -10.66 16.13
C PRO A 195 17.75 -9.59 15.06
N MET A 196 18.84 -9.18 14.38
CA MET A 196 18.79 -8.21 13.29
C MET A 196 18.04 -8.79 12.08
N VAL A 197 18.27 -10.05 11.73
CA VAL A 197 17.57 -10.71 10.62
C VAL A 197 16.08 -10.80 10.91
N ILE A 198 15.71 -11.30 12.09
CA ILE A 198 14.29 -11.46 12.47
C ILE A 198 13.57 -10.11 12.50
N SER A 199 14.13 -9.09 13.16
CA SER A 199 13.49 -7.79 13.29
C SER A 199 13.31 -7.09 11.94
N THR A 200 14.34 -7.13 11.07
CA THR A 200 14.28 -6.51 9.75
C THR A 200 13.31 -7.24 8.81
N VAL A 201 13.28 -8.57 8.82
CA VAL A 201 12.35 -9.37 8.00
C VAL A 201 10.92 -9.15 8.47
N ALA A 202 10.65 -9.18 9.78
CA ALA A 202 9.34 -8.91 10.35
C ALA A 202 8.86 -7.48 10.02
N HIS A 203 9.75 -6.48 10.15
CA HIS A 203 9.46 -5.09 9.79
C HIS A 203 9.06 -4.94 8.31
N VAL A 204 9.78 -5.59 7.40
CA VAL A 204 9.45 -5.57 5.95
C VAL A 204 8.13 -6.27 5.68
N ALA A 205 7.87 -7.42 6.31
CA ALA A 205 6.63 -8.18 6.12
C ALA A 205 5.40 -7.42 6.64
N VAL A 206 5.48 -6.83 7.83
CA VAL A 206 4.40 -6.01 8.40
C VAL A 206 4.19 -4.73 7.58
N GLY A 207 5.27 -4.13 7.04
CA GLY A 207 5.19 -3.00 6.12
C GLY A 207 4.43 -3.33 4.83
N ALA A 208 4.64 -4.53 4.28
CA ALA A 208 3.90 -5.04 3.13
C ALA A 208 2.40 -5.18 3.45
N LEU A 209 2.06 -5.75 4.59
CA LEU A 209 0.67 -5.89 5.04
C LEU A 209 0.02 -4.53 5.30
N LEU A 210 0.76 -3.57 5.87
CA LEU A 210 0.28 -2.21 6.09
C LEU A 210 -0.07 -1.50 4.77
N LEU A 211 0.81 -1.59 3.76
CA LEU A 211 0.56 -1.02 2.44
C LEU A 211 -0.67 -1.66 1.77
N ALA A 212 -0.77 -3.00 1.81
CA ALA A 212 -1.91 -3.73 1.27
C ALA A 212 -3.22 -3.38 1.99
N THR A 213 -3.20 -3.26 3.33
CA THR A 213 -4.37 -2.87 4.12
C THR A 213 -4.81 -1.44 3.81
N THR A 214 -3.85 -0.53 3.62
CA THR A 214 -4.13 0.86 3.23
C THR A 214 -4.76 0.90 1.82
N LEU A 215 -4.31 0.06 0.89
CA LEU A 215 -4.92 -0.09 -0.42
C LEU A 215 -6.36 -0.63 -0.32
N ILE A 216 -6.59 -1.66 0.51
CA ILE A 216 -7.94 -2.18 0.75
C ILE A 216 -8.84 -1.08 1.31
N LEU A 217 -8.36 -0.31 2.30
CA LEU A 217 -9.10 0.83 2.84
C LEU A 217 -9.45 1.85 1.76
N ALA A 218 -8.50 2.21 0.90
CA ALA A 218 -8.73 3.15 -0.20
C ALA A 218 -9.80 2.65 -1.18
N ILE A 219 -9.74 1.38 -1.57
CA ILE A 219 -10.73 0.76 -2.47
C ILE A 219 -12.12 0.71 -1.81
N GLN A 220 -12.19 0.38 -0.52
CA GLN A 220 -13.46 0.36 0.20
C GLN A 220 -14.04 1.76 0.41
N VAL A 221 -13.21 2.75 0.70
CA VAL A 221 -13.63 4.15 0.80
C VAL A 221 -14.14 4.66 -0.54
N TRP A 222 -13.44 4.37 -1.64
CA TRP A 222 -13.90 4.72 -2.98
C TRP A 222 -15.28 4.12 -3.30
N ARG A 223 -15.53 2.89 -2.86
CA ARG A 223 -16.80 2.18 -3.12
C ARG A 223 -17.94 2.64 -2.22
N HIS A 224 -17.67 2.92 -0.95
CA HIS A 224 -18.70 3.13 0.08
C HIS A 224 -18.84 4.58 0.55
N VAL A 225 -17.82 5.43 0.33
CA VAL A 225 -17.75 6.80 0.87
C VAL A 225 -17.31 7.78 -0.22
N PRO A 226 -18.10 7.94 -1.31
CA PRO A 226 -17.78 8.91 -2.35
C PRO A 226 -17.90 10.34 -1.79
N ALA A 227 -17.07 11.26 -2.32
CA ALA A 227 -17.19 12.68 -1.98
C ALA A 227 -18.55 13.23 -2.40
N ALA A 228 -19.16 14.05 -1.53
CA ALA A 228 -20.37 14.77 -1.86
C ALA A 228 -20.11 15.74 -3.02
N VAL A 229 -20.96 15.73 -4.04
CA VAL A 229 -20.92 16.72 -5.11
C VAL A 229 -21.35 18.06 -4.52
N LYS A 230 -20.45 19.05 -4.49
CA LYS A 230 -20.84 20.42 -4.17
C LYS A 230 -21.75 20.91 -5.31
N GLU A 231 -23.07 21.01 -5.06
CA GLU A 231 -23.94 21.75 -5.96
C GLU A 231 -23.38 23.17 -6.09
N ARG A 232 -23.03 23.57 -7.31
CA ARG A 232 -22.79 24.97 -7.61
C ARG A 232 -24.15 25.66 -7.46
N VAL A 233 -24.34 26.37 -6.32
CA VAL A 233 -25.47 27.29 -6.23
C VAL A 233 -25.35 28.23 -7.43
N PRO A 234 -26.34 28.28 -8.33
CA PRO A 234 -26.32 29.26 -9.41
C PRO A 234 -26.21 30.63 -8.76
N GLN A 235 -25.18 31.40 -9.12
CA GLN A 235 -25.16 32.81 -8.75
C GLN A 235 -26.45 33.42 -9.29
N ALA A 236 -27.32 33.88 -8.40
CA ALA A 236 -28.49 34.62 -8.78
C ALA A 236 -28.03 35.74 -9.72
N GLN A 237 -28.40 35.64 -10.98
CA GLN A 237 -28.19 36.72 -11.94
C GLN A 237 -28.84 37.95 -11.32
N GLY A 238 -28.02 38.95 -10.96
CA GLY A 238 -28.50 40.22 -10.49
C GLY A 238 -29.57 40.76 -11.43
N ASP A 239 -30.73 41.07 -10.88
CA ASP A 239 -31.85 41.67 -11.62
C ASP A 239 -31.38 42.97 -12.25
N PRO A 240 -31.33 43.10 -13.60
CA PRO A 240 -30.94 44.35 -14.26
C PRO A 240 -32.02 45.45 -14.20
N SER A 241 -33.11 45.24 -13.44
CA SER A 241 -34.24 46.16 -13.37
C SER A 241 -34.17 47.17 -12.19
N ALA A 242 -33.02 47.25 -11.44
CA ALA A 242 -32.83 48.21 -10.37
C ALA A 242 -31.90 49.35 -10.81
N ALA A 243 -32.25 50.05 -11.91
CA ALA A 243 -31.67 51.32 -12.30
C ALA A 243 -32.79 52.30 -12.68
#